data_4c434ef285690a683a07aa10a2ec37cb
#
_entry.id   4c434ef285690a683a07aa10a2ec37cb
#
_cell.length_a   1.000
_cell.length_b   1.000
_cell.length_c   1.000
_cell.angle_alpha   90.00
_cell.angle_beta   90.00
_cell.angle_gamma   90.00
#
_symmetry.space_group_name_H-M   'P 1'
#
loop_
_entity.id
_entity.type
_entity.pdbx_description
1 polymer ?
#
loop_
_entity_poly.entity_id
_entity_poly.type
_entity_poly.pdbx_seq_one_letter_code
_entity_poly.pdbx_strand_id
1 'polypeptide(L)'
;MKNIKFFLLSLAAVVAMACEPDLNDCPEIQRFPEAAFYQGNLTEQVGEEQSTRLVHVELHQLMMGGYSLAIGDTGTDIQHEPEYILFRRLDGVCDAGVITLAAENVAGMINLDEHTFASVNAELTPSRAVITLDFGGDRVWSCDIPAEIHMLE
;
A
#
# COMPACT_ATOMS: atom_id res chain seq x y z
N MET A 1 -18.60 41.79 45.17
CA MET A 1 -18.54 41.67 43.72
C MET A 1 -17.09 41.40 43.24
N LYS A 2 -16.52 40.24 43.55
CA LYS A 2 -15.15 39.93 43.17
C LYS A 2 -14.95 38.51 42.60
N ASN A 3 -16.02 37.76 42.29
CA ASN A 3 -15.91 36.34 41.91
C ASN A 3 -16.45 35.99 40.51
N ILE A 4 -16.74 36.99 39.65
CA ILE A 4 -17.29 36.74 38.31
C ILE A 4 -16.19 36.67 37.24
N LYS A 5 -14.96 37.14 37.53
CA LYS A 5 -13.87 37.15 36.53
C LYS A 5 -13.13 35.84 36.41
N PHE A 6 -13.25 34.90 37.34
CA PHE A 6 -12.59 33.59 37.28
C PHE A 6 -13.39 32.53 36.56
N PHE A 7 -14.67 32.72 36.37
CA PHE A 7 -15.53 31.72 35.70
C PHE A 7 -15.50 31.82 34.18
N LEU A 8 -15.07 32.94 33.62
CA LEU A 8 -14.99 33.12 32.16
C LEU A 8 -13.70 32.62 31.54
N LEU A 9 -12.64 32.40 32.35
CA LEU A 9 -11.38 31.85 31.82
C LEU A 9 -11.36 30.33 31.74
N SER A 10 -12.21 29.64 32.50
CA SER A 10 -12.26 28.16 32.46
C SER A 10 -13.14 27.61 31.32
N LEU A 11 -14.03 28.44 30.77
CA LEU A 11 -14.91 28.02 29.65
C LEU A 11 -14.22 28.14 28.29
N ALA A 12 -13.19 28.99 28.18
CA ALA A 12 -12.42 29.14 26.93
C ALA A 12 -11.41 28.03 26.70
N ALA A 13 -11.01 27.29 27.74
CA ALA A 13 -10.04 26.19 27.65
C ALA A 13 -10.67 24.87 27.23
N VAL A 14 -11.99 24.71 27.30
CA VAL A 14 -12.68 23.45 26.97
C VAL A 14 -13.11 23.40 25.51
N VAL A 15 -13.16 24.53 24.81
CA VAL A 15 -13.55 24.58 23.39
C VAL A 15 -12.39 24.36 22.44
N ALA A 16 -11.14 24.36 22.92
CA ALA A 16 -9.94 24.14 22.09
C ALA A 16 -9.53 22.66 21.95
N MET A 17 -10.28 21.72 22.56
CA MET A 17 -9.98 20.28 22.48
C MET A 17 -10.91 19.48 21.55
N ALA A 18 -11.70 20.13 20.71
CA ALA A 18 -12.70 19.47 19.88
C ALA A 18 -12.45 19.61 18.37
N CYS A 19 -11.22 19.82 17.96
CA CYS A 19 -10.79 19.65 16.56
C CYS A 19 -9.44 18.94 16.57
N GLU A 20 -9.44 17.67 16.92
CA GLU A 20 -8.44 16.80 16.33
C GLU A 20 -8.79 16.75 14.84
N PRO A 21 -7.88 17.16 13.93
CA PRO A 21 -8.10 16.91 12.52
C PRO A 21 -8.27 15.41 12.39
N ASP A 22 -9.34 14.97 11.73
CA ASP A 22 -9.48 13.57 11.31
C ASP A 22 -8.25 13.20 10.51
N LEU A 23 -7.30 12.50 11.15
CA LEU A 23 -6.03 12.05 10.57
C LEU A 23 -6.23 10.90 9.58
N ASN A 24 -7.45 10.66 9.12
CA ASN A 24 -7.81 9.62 8.17
C ASN A 24 -8.12 10.18 6.78
N ASP A 25 -7.27 11.06 6.25
CA ASP A 25 -7.27 11.41 4.83
C ASP A 25 -6.64 10.29 3.97
N CYS A 26 -6.82 9.04 4.39
CA CYS A 26 -6.59 7.94 3.46
C CYS A 26 -7.66 8.01 2.39
N PRO A 27 -7.29 7.93 1.09
CA PRO A 27 -8.29 7.65 0.08
C PRO A 27 -9.08 6.45 0.59
N GLU A 28 -10.40 6.52 0.55
CA GLU A 28 -11.26 5.38 0.89
C GLU A 28 -10.87 4.24 -0.04
N ILE A 29 -9.85 3.50 0.36
CA ILE A 29 -9.57 2.19 -0.20
C ILE A 29 -10.73 1.37 0.29
N GLN A 30 -11.64 1.18 -0.61
CA GLN A 30 -12.93 0.62 -0.27
C GLN A 30 -12.68 -0.73 0.37
N ARG A 31 -13.38 -1.01 1.47
CA ARG A 31 -13.30 -2.26 2.19
C ARG A 31 -13.71 -3.39 1.25
N PHE A 32 -13.06 -4.55 1.36
CA PHE A 32 -13.43 -5.74 0.60
C PHE A 32 -14.95 -5.80 0.28
N PRO A 33 -15.40 -6.07 -0.98
CA PRO A 33 -14.60 -6.63 -2.07
C PRO A 33 -13.85 -5.59 -2.94
N GLU A 34 -13.90 -4.35 -2.60
CA GLU A 34 -13.35 -3.26 -3.39
C GLU A 34 -11.88 -3.03 -3.06
N ALA A 35 -11.04 -3.16 -4.05
CA ALA A 35 -9.60 -3.00 -3.95
C ALA A 35 -9.13 -1.81 -4.80
N ALA A 36 -8.02 -1.23 -4.47
CA ALA A 36 -7.31 -0.36 -5.40
C ALA A 36 -6.56 -1.22 -6.41
N PHE A 37 -6.78 -0.96 -7.70
CA PHE A 37 -6.17 -1.68 -8.80
C PHE A 37 -5.26 -0.77 -9.59
N TYR A 38 -4.08 -1.29 -9.91
CA TYR A 38 -3.11 -0.61 -10.76
C TYR A 38 -2.64 -1.59 -11.83
N GLN A 39 -2.49 -1.14 -13.05
CA GLN A 39 -1.96 -1.97 -14.12
C GLN A 39 -0.87 -1.21 -14.88
N GLY A 40 0.27 -1.86 -15.09
CA GLY A 40 1.38 -1.24 -15.79
C GLY A 40 2.61 -2.13 -15.83
N ASN A 41 3.71 -1.53 -16.25
CA ASN A 41 4.96 -2.24 -16.42
C ASN A 41 5.73 -2.32 -15.10
N LEU A 42 6.22 -3.51 -14.82
CA LEU A 42 7.17 -3.82 -13.76
C LEU A 42 8.51 -4.18 -14.37
N THR A 43 9.58 -3.68 -13.79
CA THR A 43 10.94 -4.06 -14.13
C THR A 43 11.40 -5.16 -13.18
N GLU A 44 11.83 -6.28 -13.73
CA GLU A 44 12.53 -7.33 -13.02
C GLU A 44 14.03 -7.22 -13.30
N GLN A 45 14.82 -7.25 -12.25
CA GLN A 45 16.28 -7.33 -12.31
C GLN A 45 16.74 -8.62 -11.66
N VAL A 46 17.58 -9.40 -12.35
CA VAL A 46 18.24 -10.59 -11.84
C VAL A 46 19.73 -10.46 -12.14
N GLY A 47 20.53 -10.15 -11.15
CA GLY A 47 21.92 -9.80 -11.34
C GLY A 47 22.11 -8.58 -12.24
N GLU A 48 22.74 -8.76 -13.39
CA GLU A 48 22.95 -7.71 -14.40
C GLU A 48 21.84 -7.70 -15.48
N GLU A 49 20.98 -8.72 -15.52
CA GLU A 49 19.91 -8.84 -16.50
C GLU A 49 18.68 -8.07 -16.03
N GLN A 50 18.03 -7.39 -16.98
CA GLN A 50 16.80 -6.64 -16.76
C GLN A 50 15.75 -7.04 -17.77
N SER A 51 14.55 -7.29 -17.29
CA SER A 51 13.36 -7.58 -18.10
C SER A 51 12.17 -6.74 -17.66
N THR A 52 11.14 -6.70 -18.50
CA THR A 52 9.91 -5.94 -18.21
C THR A 52 8.72 -6.89 -18.28
N ARG A 53 7.85 -6.82 -17.29
CA ARG A 53 6.60 -7.58 -17.22
C ARG A 53 5.41 -6.62 -17.14
N LEU A 54 4.28 -7.00 -17.73
CA LEU A 54 3.02 -6.30 -17.51
C LEU A 54 2.33 -6.94 -16.30
N VAL A 55 2.05 -6.15 -15.28
CA VAL A 55 1.48 -6.63 -14.02
C VAL A 55 0.22 -5.85 -13.65
N HIS A 56 -0.61 -6.48 -12.84
CA HIS A 56 -1.64 -5.80 -12.05
C HIS A 56 -1.28 -5.85 -10.56
N VAL A 57 -1.61 -4.80 -9.86
CA VAL A 57 -1.39 -4.66 -8.43
C VAL A 57 -2.74 -4.45 -7.75
N GLU A 58 -2.99 -5.18 -6.69
CA GLU A 58 -4.21 -5.07 -5.89
C GLU A 58 -3.84 -4.76 -4.45
N LEU A 59 -4.49 -3.76 -3.88
CA LEU A 59 -4.35 -3.40 -2.47
C LEU A 59 -5.69 -3.48 -1.77
N HIS A 60 -5.76 -4.23 -0.67
CA HIS A 60 -6.93 -4.35 0.17
C HIS A 60 -6.62 -3.91 1.60
N GLN A 61 -7.43 -3.05 2.16
CA GLN A 61 -7.39 -2.75 3.58
C GLN A 61 -8.08 -3.85 4.37
N LEU A 62 -7.41 -4.37 5.40
CA LEU A 62 -7.93 -5.45 6.23
C LEU A 62 -8.78 -4.90 7.38
N MET A 63 -9.87 -5.59 7.71
CA MET A 63 -10.79 -5.19 8.79
C MET A 63 -10.12 -5.14 10.17
N MET A 64 -9.08 -5.94 10.38
CA MET A 64 -8.32 -6.01 11.64
C MET A 64 -7.04 -5.16 11.62
N GLY A 65 -6.94 -4.24 10.66
CA GLY A 65 -5.78 -3.39 10.44
C GLY A 65 -4.72 -4.02 9.55
N GLY A 66 -3.92 -3.17 8.90
CA GLY A 66 -2.94 -3.56 7.89
C GLY A 66 -3.56 -3.72 6.50
N TYR A 67 -2.76 -4.21 5.59
CA TYR A 67 -3.07 -4.29 4.17
C TYR A 67 -2.69 -5.65 3.60
N SER A 68 -3.45 -6.13 2.62
CA SER A 68 -3.04 -7.21 1.74
C SER A 68 -2.59 -6.60 0.42
N LEU A 69 -1.43 -7.02 -0.08
CA LEU A 69 -0.87 -6.58 -1.35
C LEU A 69 -0.69 -7.78 -2.25
N ALA A 70 -1.27 -7.72 -3.45
CA ALA A 70 -1.09 -8.73 -4.47
C ALA A 70 -0.50 -8.09 -5.73
N ILE A 71 0.42 -8.80 -6.39
CA ILE A 71 1.02 -8.41 -7.66
C ILE A 71 0.98 -9.63 -8.58
N GLY A 72 0.20 -9.52 -9.64
CA GLY A 72 0.03 -10.59 -10.62
C GLY A 72 0.63 -10.21 -11.97
N ASP A 73 1.45 -11.10 -12.53
CA ASP A 73 1.86 -11.03 -13.93
C ASP A 73 0.65 -11.37 -14.82
N THR A 74 0.39 -10.57 -15.83
CA THR A 74 -0.72 -10.81 -16.75
C THR A 74 -0.46 -11.96 -17.76
N GLY A 75 0.76 -12.52 -17.75
CA GLY A 75 1.10 -13.66 -18.59
C GLY A 75 1.09 -13.39 -20.08
N THR A 76 1.20 -12.15 -20.50
CA THR A 76 1.21 -11.77 -21.91
C THR A 76 2.54 -12.08 -22.61
N ASP A 77 3.60 -12.33 -21.85
CA ASP A 77 4.88 -12.79 -22.37
C ASP A 77 4.98 -14.31 -22.29
N ILE A 78 4.97 -14.97 -23.45
CA ILE A 78 5.11 -16.45 -23.56
C ILE A 78 6.49 -17.00 -23.17
N GLN A 79 7.43 -16.13 -22.79
CA GLN A 79 8.80 -16.55 -22.43
C GLN A 79 8.94 -16.85 -20.93
N HIS A 80 8.00 -16.41 -20.09
CA HIS A 80 8.06 -16.57 -18.65
C HIS A 80 6.75 -17.17 -18.12
N GLU A 81 6.87 -18.05 -17.13
CA GLU A 81 5.70 -18.51 -16.39
C GLU A 81 5.11 -17.32 -15.60
N PRO A 82 3.78 -17.12 -15.64
CA PRO A 82 3.15 -16.06 -14.87
C PRO A 82 3.40 -16.23 -13.38
N GLU A 83 3.79 -15.17 -12.71
CA GLU A 83 3.99 -15.18 -11.26
C GLU A 83 2.92 -14.32 -10.58
N TYR A 84 2.43 -14.83 -9.46
CA TYR A 84 1.49 -14.14 -8.59
C TYR A 84 2.09 -14.06 -7.18
N ILE A 85 2.34 -12.83 -6.73
CA ILE A 85 2.89 -12.53 -5.42
C ILE A 85 1.74 -12.09 -4.52
N LEU A 86 1.69 -12.64 -3.31
CA LEU A 86 0.68 -12.27 -2.32
C LEU A 86 1.31 -12.05 -0.94
N PHE A 87 1.15 -10.87 -0.41
CA PHE A 87 1.33 -10.57 1.00
C PHE A 87 -0.05 -10.51 1.66
N ARG A 88 -0.35 -11.47 2.54
CA ARG A 88 -1.68 -11.55 3.21
C ARG A 88 -1.89 -10.43 4.20
N ARG A 89 -0.81 -9.96 4.81
CA ARG A 89 -0.85 -8.86 5.77
C ARG A 89 0.49 -8.15 5.81
N LEU A 90 0.44 -6.86 5.55
CA LEU A 90 1.53 -5.91 5.75
C LEU A 90 1.05 -4.83 6.70
N ASP A 91 1.89 -4.44 7.63
CA ASP A 91 1.64 -3.23 8.41
C ASP A 91 1.96 -2.02 7.52
N GLY A 92 1.13 -1.01 7.61
CA GLY A 92 1.27 0.19 6.80
C GLY A 92 0.78 1.42 7.52
N VAL A 93 1.27 2.55 7.06
CA VAL A 93 0.85 3.88 7.52
C VAL A 93 0.16 4.58 6.38
N CYS A 94 -0.99 5.20 6.66
CA CYS A 94 -1.64 6.09 5.75
C CYS A 94 -1.51 7.52 6.27
N ASP A 95 -0.92 8.40 5.48
CA ASP A 95 -0.75 9.81 5.80
C ASP A 95 -0.95 10.65 4.54
N ALA A 96 -1.76 11.70 4.65
CA ALA A 96 -2.05 12.65 3.58
C ALA A 96 -2.41 11.99 2.22
N GLY A 97 -3.20 10.90 2.25
CA GLY A 97 -3.62 10.17 1.05
C GLY A 97 -2.56 9.26 0.43
N VAL A 98 -1.46 9.01 1.14
CA VAL A 98 -0.40 8.09 0.74
C VAL A 98 -0.39 6.90 1.70
N ILE A 99 -0.50 5.69 1.17
CA ILE A 99 -0.27 4.47 1.93
C ILE A 99 1.16 4.05 1.73
N THR A 100 1.89 3.93 2.82
CA THR A 100 3.27 3.44 2.82
C THR A 100 3.32 2.08 3.49
N LEU A 101 3.79 1.07 2.76
CA LEU A 101 4.07 -0.26 3.26
C LEU A 101 5.58 -0.47 3.23
N ALA A 102 6.17 -0.83 4.35
CA ALA A 102 7.60 -1.14 4.43
C ALA A 102 7.81 -2.29 5.41
N ALA A 103 8.41 -3.37 4.95
CA ALA A 103 8.71 -4.54 5.77
C ALA A 103 10.00 -5.21 5.30
N GLU A 104 10.76 -5.77 6.24
CA GLU A 104 11.96 -6.56 5.99
C GLU A 104 11.73 -8.00 6.48
N ASN A 105 12.37 -8.96 5.82
CA ASN A 105 12.25 -10.39 6.14
C ASN A 105 10.79 -10.84 6.26
N VAL A 106 9.98 -10.44 5.29
CA VAL A 106 8.54 -10.60 5.33
C VAL A 106 8.09 -11.88 4.63
N ALA A 107 7.17 -12.59 5.28
CA ALA A 107 6.55 -13.76 4.68
C ALA A 107 5.51 -13.34 3.63
N GLY A 108 5.57 -13.97 2.48
CA GLY A 108 4.62 -13.83 1.39
C GLY A 108 4.47 -15.14 0.64
N MET A 109 3.84 -15.10 -0.51
CA MET A 109 3.60 -16.27 -1.35
C MET A 109 3.98 -15.94 -2.79
N ILE A 110 4.56 -16.91 -3.48
CA ILE A 110 4.78 -16.90 -4.92
C ILE A 110 4.00 -18.08 -5.48
N ASN A 111 2.99 -17.85 -6.30
CA ASN A 111 2.15 -18.90 -6.89
C ASN A 111 1.59 -19.88 -5.84
N LEU A 112 1.17 -19.36 -4.66
CA LEU A 112 0.66 -20.10 -3.49
C LEU A 112 1.71 -20.82 -2.64
N ASP A 113 2.98 -20.83 -3.04
CA ASP A 113 4.07 -21.37 -2.23
C ASP A 113 4.63 -20.31 -1.28
N GLU A 114 4.88 -20.68 -0.03
CA GLU A 114 5.43 -19.78 0.97
C GLU A 114 6.84 -19.33 0.62
N HIS A 115 7.10 -18.04 0.73
CA HIS A 115 8.39 -17.44 0.46
C HIS A 115 8.70 -16.34 1.48
N THR A 116 9.97 -16.13 1.78
CA THR A 116 10.42 -14.99 2.59
C THR A 116 11.12 -13.99 1.69
N PHE A 117 10.57 -12.79 1.61
CA PHE A 117 11.16 -11.68 0.86
C PHE A 117 12.12 -10.92 1.77
N ALA A 118 13.25 -10.48 1.22
CA ALA A 118 14.21 -9.64 1.95
C ALA A 118 13.58 -8.31 2.34
N SER A 119 12.84 -7.69 1.41
CA SER A 119 12.04 -6.50 1.73
C SER A 119 10.87 -6.30 0.77
N VAL A 120 9.85 -5.60 1.26
CA VAL A 120 8.80 -4.99 0.46
C VAL A 120 8.70 -3.52 0.84
N ASN A 121 8.71 -2.65 -0.16
CA ASN A 121 8.48 -1.22 0.00
C ASN A 121 7.45 -0.79 -1.05
N ALA A 122 6.39 -0.14 -0.61
CA ALA A 122 5.34 0.36 -1.50
C ALA A 122 4.81 1.71 -1.02
N GLU A 123 4.67 2.64 -1.95
CA GLU A 123 3.95 3.89 -1.78
C GLU A 123 2.79 3.92 -2.76
N LEU A 124 1.57 3.97 -2.24
CA LEU A 124 0.35 3.88 -3.03
C LEU A 124 -0.51 5.12 -2.80
N THR A 125 -0.92 5.73 -3.88
CA THR A 125 -1.90 6.82 -3.91
C THR A 125 -3.05 6.43 -4.83
N PRO A 126 -4.18 7.14 -4.86
CA PRO A 126 -5.25 6.87 -5.82
C PRO A 126 -4.80 6.90 -7.29
N SER A 127 -3.70 7.56 -7.61
CA SER A 127 -3.25 7.77 -9.00
C SER A 127 -1.89 7.15 -9.32
N ARG A 128 -1.21 6.48 -8.37
CA ARG A 128 0.13 5.95 -8.58
C ARG A 128 0.48 4.85 -7.60
N ALA A 129 1.15 3.81 -8.07
CA ALA A 129 1.76 2.79 -7.24
C ALA A 129 3.27 2.72 -7.53
N VAL A 130 4.08 2.94 -6.50
CA VAL A 130 5.54 2.75 -6.56
C VAL A 130 5.87 1.60 -5.64
N ILE A 131 6.41 0.52 -6.18
CA ILE A 131 6.65 -0.72 -5.43
C ILE A 131 8.03 -1.24 -5.73
N THR A 132 8.72 -1.70 -4.70
CA THR A 132 9.98 -2.45 -4.81
C THR A 132 9.88 -3.70 -3.95
N LEU A 133 10.11 -4.85 -4.55
CA LEU A 133 10.20 -6.16 -3.89
C LEU A 133 11.60 -6.70 -4.05
N ASP A 134 12.25 -7.00 -2.95
CA ASP A 134 13.52 -7.73 -2.92
C ASP A 134 13.24 -9.18 -2.52
N PHE A 135 13.48 -10.10 -3.43
CA PHE A 135 13.26 -11.53 -3.20
C PHE A 135 14.37 -12.18 -2.36
N GLY A 136 15.45 -11.43 -2.13
CA GLY A 136 16.71 -11.95 -1.62
C GLY A 136 17.63 -12.41 -2.75
N GLY A 137 18.93 -12.43 -2.49
CA GLY A 137 19.94 -12.71 -3.50
C GLY A 137 20.12 -11.53 -4.47
N ASP A 138 19.92 -11.81 -5.77
CA ASP A 138 20.14 -10.83 -6.84
C ASP A 138 18.85 -10.47 -7.62
N ARG A 139 17.68 -10.90 -7.10
CA ARG A 139 16.38 -10.68 -7.77
C ARG A 139 15.58 -9.57 -7.10
N VAL A 140 15.23 -8.55 -7.89
CA VAL A 140 14.42 -7.40 -7.45
C VAL A 140 13.35 -7.09 -8.49
N TRP A 141 12.13 -6.85 -8.02
CA TRP A 141 11.06 -6.27 -8.81
C TRP A 141 10.85 -4.83 -8.41
N SER A 142 10.69 -3.95 -9.41
CA SER A 142 10.34 -2.54 -9.18
C SER A 142 9.34 -2.05 -10.21
N CYS A 143 8.38 -1.26 -9.76
CA CYS A 143 7.45 -0.58 -10.65
C CYS A 143 7.14 0.83 -10.17
N ASP A 144 6.80 1.67 -11.13
CA ASP A 144 6.25 3.00 -10.95
C ASP A 144 5.09 3.13 -11.93
N ILE A 145 3.89 2.78 -11.42
CA ILE A 145 2.69 2.65 -12.25
C ILE A 145 1.82 3.87 -12.01
N PRO A 146 1.65 4.77 -13.01
CA PRO A 146 0.60 5.77 -12.97
C PRO A 146 -0.74 5.03 -13.07
N ALA A 147 -1.58 5.13 -12.04
CA ALA A 147 -2.80 4.34 -11.99
C ALA A 147 -3.90 4.95 -12.85
N GLU A 148 -4.54 4.11 -13.66
CA GLU A 148 -5.95 4.27 -13.97
C GLU A 148 -6.73 3.45 -12.92
N ILE A 149 -7.34 4.12 -11.95
CA ILE A 149 -8.27 3.46 -11.04
C ILE A 149 -9.55 3.20 -11.83
N HIS A 150 -9.72 1.98 -12.27
CA HIS A 150 -11.04 1.52 -12.70
C HIS A 150 -11.83 1.18 -11.43
N MET A 151 -12.61 2.13 -10.95
CA MET A 151 -13.69 1.78 -10.03
C MET A 151 -14.72 0.99 -10.84
N LEU A 152 -14.89 -0.27 -10.49
CA LEU A 152 -16.00 -1.06 -11.02
C LEU A 152 -17.28 -0.48 -10.39
N GLU A 153 -18.11 0.14 -11.23
CA GLU A 153 -19.48 0.54 -10.90
C GLU A 153 -20.36 -0.69 -10.65
#